data_79f32caef29f24937e485748ac9c75bb
#
_entry.id   79f32caef29f24937e485748ac9c75bb
#
_cell.length_a   1.000
_cell.length_b   1.000
_cell.length_c   1.000
_cell.angle_alpha   90.00
_cell.angle_beta   90.00
_cell.angle_gamma   90.00
#
_symmetry.space_group_name_H-M   'P 1'
#
loop_
_entity.id
_entity.type
_entity.pdbx_description
1 polymer ?
#
loop_
_entity_poly.entity_id
_entity_poly.type
_entity_poly.pdbx_seq_one_letter_code
_entity_poly.pdbx_strand_id
1 'polypeptide(L)'
;RQPDSPYFRLWETAGTAHADYYITVTTNTDTGNDPQVAAVFETALFCDKPINMGPQHFLTNAAFSALNEWAKGGDLPPKAERLTLEGSPIRIARDEYGIALGGIRSSFVDAPMATLSGEGNSSENFSFCNNLFGTTKLFDTQTLVSLYGDNSTYRDRVNAAADEAVSLGFMLTEDSALVKTYAAGFDLFGQSDDGAAGPGEGPRTQNSF
;
A
#
# COMPACT_ATOMS: atom_id res chain seq x y z
N ARG A 1 21.21 3.13 10.02
CA ARG A 1 19.90 3.12 10.73
C ARG A 1 20.14 3.12 12.25
N GLN A 2 19.41 3.96 12.95
CA GLN A 2 19.44 3.99 14.41
C GLN A 2 18.71 2.76 14.98
N PRO A 3 19.27 2.07 16.01
CA PRO A 3 18.57 0.99 16.69
C PRO A 3 17.39 1.51 17.53
N ASP A 4 16.37 0.70 17.70
CA ASP A 4 15.25 0.99 18.59
C ASP A 4 15.70 1.13 20.04
N SER A 5 15.07 2.03 20.78
CA SER A 5 15.33 2.28 22.19
C SER A 5 14.01 2.53 22.96
N PRO A 6 14.04 2.71 24.30
CA PRO A 6 12.84 3.12 25.02
C PRO A 6 12.25 4.49 24.57
N TYR A 7 13.01 5.30 23.81
CA TYR A 7 12.62 6.64 23.36
C TYR A 7 12.60 6.78 21.85
N PHE A 8 12.81 5.68 21.10
CA PHE A 8 12.88 5.71 19.64
C PHE A 8 12.38 4.40 19.04
N ARG A 9 11.50 4.51 18.05
CA ARG A 9 11.06 3.43 17.15
C ARG A 9 11.22 3.90 15.71
N LEU A 10 11.78 3.04 14.89
CA LEU A 10 11.85 3.27 13.44
C LEU A 10 11.02 2.20 12.75
N TRP A 11 10.00 2.62 12.06
CA TRP A 11 9.19 1.80 11.17
C TRP A 11 9.58 2.08 9.74
N GLU A 12 9.90 1.04 9.00
CA GLU A 12 10.14 1.06 7.57
C GLU A 12 9.08 0.16 6.91
N THR A 13 8.47 0.63 5.83
CA THR A 13 7.29 -0.02 5.24
C THR A 13 7.56 -0.47 3.84
N ALA A 14 7.17 -1.70 3.50
CA ALA A 14 7.22 -2.20 2.15
C ALA A 14 6.03 -1.66 1.34
N GLY A 15 6.26 -1.36 0.06
CA GLY A 15 5.20 -1.05 -0.90
C GLY A 15 4.55 0.33 -0.75
N THR A 16 5.05 1.21 0.11
CA THR A 16 4.49 2.56 0.30
C THR A 16 5.35 3.64 -0.35
N ALA A 17 4.76 4.81 -0.60
CA ALA A 17 5.45 6.03 -1.04
C ALA A 17 5.24 7.15 -0.01
N HIS A 18 5.97 8.26 -0.14
CA HIS A 18 5.79 9.43 0.72
C HIS A 18 4.38 10.03 0.59
N ALA A 19 3.87 10.11 -0.64
CA ALA A 19 2.50 10.50 -0.95
C ALA A 19 1.91 9.47 -1.93
N ASP A 20 0.91 8.75 -1.48
CA ASP A 20 0.21 7.76 -2.28
C ASP A 20 -1.04 8.33 -2.96
N TYR A 21 -1.71 7.51 -3.75
CA TYR A 21 -2.95 7.89 -4.44
C TYR A 21 -4.04 8.33 -3.45
N TYR A 22 -4.15 7.66 -2.28
CA TYR A 22 -5.16 7.99 -1.28
C TYR A 22 -4.96 9.40 -0.73
N ILE A 23 -3.75 9.77 -0.32
CA ILE A 23 -3.43 11.13 0.14
C ILE A 23 -3.74 12.14 -0.95
N THR A 24 -3.38 11.85 -2.20
CA THR A 24 -3.63 12.72 -3.34
C THR A 24 -5.12 13.00 -3.54
N VAL A 25 -5.97 11.97 -3.47
CA VAL A 25 -7.42 12.10 -3.66
C VAL A 25 -8.08 12.77 -2.46
N THR A 26 -7.79 12.33 -1.23
CA THR A 26 -8.44 12.87 -0.03
C THR A 26 -8.06 14.32 0.23
N THR A 27 -6.81 14.71 -0.05
CA THR A 27 -6.39 16.09 0.11
C THR A 27 -7.16 17.03 -0.82
N ASN A 28 -7.49 16.60 -2.03
CA ASN A 28 -8.33 17.37 -2.94
C ASN A 28 -9.78 17.53 -2.47
N THR A 29 -10.28 16.59 -1.67
CA THR A 29 -11.66 16.63 -1.16
C THR A 29 -11.78 17.30 0.20
N ASP A 30 -10.75 17.20 1.05
CA ASP A 30 -10.78 17.62 2.45
C ASP A 30 -10.09 18.97 2.74
N THR A 31 -9.51 19.61 1.72
CA THR A 31 -8.70 20.82 1.91
C THR A 31 -9.46 22.10 2.22
N GLY A 32 -10.76 22.03 2.40
CA GLY A 32 -11.58 23.25 2.63
C GLY A 32 -11.46 24.28 1.51
N ASN A 33 -11.17 23.82 0.29
CA ASN A 33 -10.94 24.64 -0.91
C ASN A 33 -9.63 25.43 -0.91
N ASP A 34 -8.55 24.94 -0.32
CA ASP A 34 -7.23 25.53 -0.52
C ASP A 34 -6.69 25.20 -1.93
N PRO A 35 -6.68 26.17 -2.86
CA PRO A 35 -6.28 25.92 -4.24
C PRO A 35 -4.77 25.63 -4.38
N GLN A 36 -3.94 25.98 -3.41
CA GLN A 36 -2.51 25.71 -3.46
C GLN A 36 -2.23 24.24 -3.17
N VAL A 37 -2.95 23.64 -2.23
CA VAL A 37 -2.84 22.21 -1.90
C VAL A 37 -3.40 21.38 -3.05
N ALA A 38 -4.57 21.73 -3.58
CA ALA A 38 -5.17 21.07 -4.75
C ALA A 38 -4.20 21.05 -5.94
N ALA A 39 -3.55 22.18 -6.25
CA ALA A 39 -2.61 22.28 -7.37
C ALA A 39 -1.39 21.36 -7.24
N VAL A 40 -0.88 21.12 -6.02
CA VAL A 40 0.25 20.19 -5.79
C VAL A 40 -0.16 18.76 -6.12
N PHE A 41 -1.37 18.34 -5.78
CA PHE A 41 -1.83 16.96 -6.00
C PHE A 41 -2.35 16.72 -7.42
N GLU A 42 -2.92 17.72 -8.08
CA GLU A 42 -3.23 17.63 -9.52
C GLU A 42 -1.96 17.32 -10.34
N THR A 43 -0.81 17.87 -9.94
CA THR A 43 0.46 17.62 -10.63
C THR A 43 0.99 16.20 -10.45
N ALA A 44 0.55 15.43 -9.46
CA ALA A 44 0.88 14.02 -9.33
C ALA A 44 0.34 13.17 -10.49
N LEU A 45 -0.72 13.64 -11.15
CA LEU A 45 -1.28 13.01 -12.36
C LEU A 45 -0.38 13.19 -13.60
N PHE A 46 0.61 14.07 -13.56
CA PHE A 46 1.59 14.30 -14.63
C PHE A 46 2.90 13.52 -14.45
N CYS A 47 2.93 12.57 -13.53
CA CYS A 47 4.04 11.64 -13.44
C CYS A 47 4.02 10.65 -14.61
N ASP A 48 5.19 10.23 -15.08
CA ASP A 48 5.35 9.35 -16.25
C ASP A 48 4.75 7.95 -16.03
N LYS A 49 4.57 7.55 -14.76
CA LYS A 49 4.00 6.27 -14.36
C LYS A 49 2.85 6.47 -13.37
N PRO A 50 1.91 5.52 -13.28
CA PRO A 50 0.91 5.53 -12.21
C PRO A 50 1.58 5.65 -10.85
N ILE A 51 1.12 6.60 -10.04
CA ILE A 51 1.64 6.83 -8.69
C ILE A 51 1.31 5.64 -7.79
N ASN A 52 1.99 5.55 -6.65
CA ASN A 52 1.80 4.47 -5.69
C ASN A 52 0.36 4.44 -5.15
N MET A 53 -0.29 3.29 -5.23
CA MET A 53 -1.64 3.04 -4.71
C MET A 53 -1.62 2.21 -3.41
N GLY A 54 -0.44 1.96 -2.85
CA GLY A 54 -0.29 1.25 -1.57
C GLY A 54 -0.68 2.15 -0.40
N PRO A 55 -1.79 1.86 0.29
CA PRO A 55 -2.39 2.76 1.27
C PRO A 55 -1.58 2.83 2.55
N GLN A 56 -0.66 3.80 2.64
CA GLN A 56 0.13 4.00 3.85
C GLN A 56 -0.68 4.55 5.02
N HIS A 57 -1.84 5.15 4.78
CA HIS A 57 -2.66 5.75 5.83
C HIS A 57 -3.08 4.73 6.90
N PHE A 58 -3.34 3.49 6.56
CA PHE A 58 -3.65 2.44 7.55
C PHE A 58 -2.51 2.22 8.54
N LEU A 59 -1.27 2.19 8.04
CA LEU A 59 -0.11 2.11 8.91
C LEU A 59 0.09 3.39 9.72
N THR A 60 -0.16 4.55 9.12
CA THR A 60 -0.07 5.85 9.79
C THR A 60 -1.07 5.95 10.94
N ASN A 61 -2.30 5.44 10.77
CA ASN A 61 -3.30 5.36 11.83
C ASN A 61 -2.80 4.51 13.01
N ALA A 62 -2.23 3.34 12.74
CA ALA A 62 -1.64 2.49 13.77
C ALA A 62 -0.45 3.17 14.46
N ALA A 63 0.41 3.86 13.69
CA ALA A 63 1.55 4.59 14.24
C ALA A 63 1.11 5.74 15.18
N PHE A 64 0.10 6.52 14.79
CA PHE A 64 -0.44 7.57 15.64
C PHE A 64 -1.13 7.02 16.89
N SER A 65 -1.87 5.92 16.77
CA SER A 65 -2.47 5.24 17.92
C SER A 65 -1.40 4.78 18.90
N ALA A 66 -0.39 4.07 18.42
CA ALA A 66 0.71 3.59 19.25
C ALA A 66 1.51 4.74 19.89
N LEU A 67 1.76 5.83 19.12
CA LEU A 67 2.44 7.02 19.64
C LEU A 67 1.61 7.71 20.74
N ASN A 68 0.31 7.81 20.58
CA ASN A 68 -0.57 8.40 21.58
C ASN A 68 -0.58 7.61 22.89
N GLU A 69 -0.62 6.28 22.83
CA GLU A 69 -0.52 5.43 24.02
C GLU A 69 0.86 5.57 24.70
N TRP A 70 1.92 5.56 23.92
CA TRP A 70 3.28 5.76 24.44
C TRP A 70 3.44 7.12 25.12
N ALA A 71 2.94 8.19 24.51
CA ALA A 71 3.02 9.55 25.07
C ALA A 71 2.25 9.69 26.39
N LYS A 72 1.22 8.87 26.61
CA LYS A 72 0.46 8.81 27.88
C LYS A 72 1.12 7.92 28.95
N GLY A 73 2.27 7.34 28.66
CA GLY A 73 2.96 6.42 29.57
C GLY A 73 2.46 4.98 29.48
N GLY A 74 1.72 4.62 28.45
CA GLY A 74 1.32 3.26 28.12
C GLY A 74 2.44 2.46 27.41
N ASP A 75 2.04 1.41 26.69
CA ASP A 75 2.97 0.51 26.02
C ASP A 75 3.81 1.21 24.94
N LEU A 76 5.03 0.69 24.78
CA LEU A 76 5.90 1.12 23.68
C LEU A 76 5.35 0.63 22.33
N PRO A 77 5.45 1.44 21.26
CA PRO A 77 5.11 0.95 19.93
C PRO A 77 5.86 -0.34 19.58
N PRO A 78 5.24 -1.28 18.85
CA PRO A 78 5.88 -2.52 18.49
C PRO A 78 7.18 -2.29 17.71
N LYS A 79 8.12 -3.22 17.84
CA LYS A 79 9.34 -3.23 17.02
C LYS A 79 9.00 -3.81 15.68
N ALA A 80 9.50 -3.18 14.62
CA ALA A 80 9.33 -3.62 13.26
C ALA A 80 10.65 -4.15 12.68
N GLU A 81 10.56 -5.13 11.81
CA GLU A 81 11.67 -5.48 10.94
C GLU A 81 12.05 -4.30 10.05
N ARG A 82 13.28 -4.28 9.57
CA ARG A 82 13.77 -3.29 8.62
C ARG A 82 13.66 -3.82 7.20
N LEU A 83 13.48 -2.90 6.24
CA LEU A 83 13.63 -3.26 4.83
C LEU A 83 15.00 -3.90 4.60
N THR A 84 15.03 -5.00 3.86
CA THR A 84 16.28 -5.67 3.48
C THR A 84 17.03 -4.83 2.47
N LEU A 85 18.33 -4.65 2.71
CA LEU A 85 19.21 -3.91 1.82
C LEU A 85 20.23 -4.84 1.18
N GLU A 86 20.57 -4.57 -0.07
CA GLU A 86 21.54 -5.35 -0.85
C GLU A 86 22.41 -4.47 -1.76
N GLY A 87 23.49 -5.06 -2.25
CA GLY A 87 24.28 -4.52 -3.34
C GLY A 87 25.23 -3.37 -2.99
N SER A 88 25.94 -2.92 -4.04
CA SER A 88 26.80 -1.73 -4.01
C SER A 88 26.66 -1.04 -5.39
N PRO A 89 26.00 0.12 -5.46
CA PRO A 89 25.43 0.91 -4.36
C PRO A 89 24.32 0.17 -3.60
N ILE A 90 24.09 0.56 -2.35
CA ILE A 90 23.05 -0.01 -1.49
C ILE A 90 21.68 0.34 -2.08
N ARG A 91 20.82 -0.68 -2.18
CA ARG A 91 19.42 -0.55 -2.62
C ARG A 91 18.51 -1.46 -1.76
N ILE A 92 17.21 -1.25 -1.85
CA ILE A 92 16.21 -2.13 -1.25
C ILE A 92 16.18 -3.44 -2.02
N ALA A 93 16.35 -4.57 -1.32
CA ALA A 93 16.17 -5.90 -1.91
C ALA A 93 14.70 -6.15 -2.24
N ARG A 94 14.44 -6.83 -3.37
CA ARG A 94 13.10 -7.09 -3.88
C ARG A 94 12.94 -8.55 -4.25
N ASP A 95 11.71 -9.05 -4.17
CA ASP A 95 11.35 -10.38 -4.66
C ASP A 95 11.22 -10.43 -6.19
N GLU A 96 10.82 -11.58 -6.70
CA GLU A 96 10.60 -11.83 -8.14
C GLU A 96 9.48 -10.96 -8.74
N TYR A 97 8.56 -10.43 -7.95
CA TYR A 97 7.50 -9.51 -8.35
C TYR A 97 7.90 -8.03 -8.22
N GLY A 98 9.13 -7.76 -7.78
CA GLY A 98 9.65 -6.41 -7.55
C GLY A 98 9.16 -5.76 -6.25
N ILE A 99 8.58 -6.53 -5.34
CA ILE A 99 8.10 -6.07 -4.04
C ILE A 99 9.27 -6.05 -3.04
N ALA A 100 9.36 -4.98 -2.24
CA ALA A 100 10.41 -4.84 -1.25
C ALA A 100 10.36 -5.97 -0.20
N LEU A 101 11.54 -6.51 0.16
CA LEU A 101 11.71 -7.51 1.20
C LEU A 101 11.93 -6.86 2.57
N GLY A 102 11.42 -7.50 3.61
CA GLY A 102 11.45 -6.99 5.00
C GLY A 102 10.53 -5.78 5.20
N GLY A 103 10.75 -5.06 6.28
CA GLY A 103 9.90 -3.93 6.67
C GLY A 103 8.53 -4.37 7.21
N ILE A 104 7.72 -3.40 7.57
CA ILE A 104 6.30 -3.64 7.87
C ILE A 104 5.58 -3.92 6.57
N ARG A 105 4.80 -4.99 6.56
CA ARG A 105 4.08 -5.48 5.40
C ARG A 105 2.58 -5.34 5.61
N SER A 106 1.89 -4.86 4.62
CA SER A 106 0.43 -4.79 4.60
C SER A 106 -0.14 -5.90 3.71
N SER A 107 -1.44 -6.12 3.77
CA SER A 107 -2.16 -7.03 2.87
C SER A 107 -1.97 -6.68 1.39
N PHE A 108 -1.70 -5.42 1.03
CA PHE A 108 -1.40 -4.98 -0.33
C PHE A 108 -0.01 -5.43 -0.83
N VAL A 109 0.82 -5.88 0.09
CA VAL A 109 2.18 -6.38 -0.18
C VAL A 109 2.25 -7.89 -0.04
N ASP A 110 1.50 -8.49 0.88
CA ASP A 110 1.49 -9.94 1.14
C ASP A 110 0.44 -10.70 0.33
N ALA A 111 -0.58 -9.98 -0.15
CA ALA A 111 -1.52 -10.45 -1.16
C ALA A 111 -1.59 -9.46 -2.34
N PRO A 112 -0.49 -9.31 -3.11
CA PRO A 112 -0.34 -8.22 -4.05
C PRO A 112 -1.13 -8.44 -5.34
N MET A 113 -1.76 -7.36 -5.83
CA MET A 113 -2.30 -7.27 -7.19
C MET A 113 -1.39 -6.46 -8.12
N ALA A 114 -0.33 -5.90 -7.56
CA ALA A 114 0.59 -5.00 -8.25
C ALA A 114 1.95 -4.98 -7.57
N THR A 115 2.99 -4.63 -8.30
CA THR A 115 4.23 -4.13 -7.70
C THR A 115 3.97 -2.71 -7.21
N LEU A 116 4.07 -2.51 -5.89
CA LEU A 116 4.01 -1.22 -5.24
C LEU A 116 5.41 -0.79 -4.81
N SER A 117 5.83 0.41 -5.19
CA SER A 117 7.17 0.92 -4.87
C SER A 117 7.12 2.39 -4.45
N GLY A 118 7.92 2.77 -3.47
CA GLY A 118 8.13 4.16 -3.07
C GLY A 118 9.05 4.94 -4.01
N GLU A 119 9.58 4.31 -5.05
CA GLU A 119 10.57 4.88 -5.97
C GLU A 119 10.28 4.51 -7.42
N GLY A 120 11.06 5.08 -8.36
CA GLY A 120 11.06 4.70 -9.76
C GLY A 120 10.05 5.46 -10.63
N ASN A 121 9.40 6.50 -10.12
CA ASN A 121 8.63 7.43 -10.92
C ASN A 121 9.51 8.57 -11.42
N SER A 122 9.04 9.30 -12.44
CA SER A 122 9.72 10.43 -13.03
C SER A 122 8.73 11.42 -13.65
N SER A 123 9.20 12.61 -13.96
CA SER A 123 8.52 13.59 -14.80
C SER A 123 9.55 14.64 -15.24
N GLU A 124 9.46 15.07 -16.48
CA GLU A 124 10.29 16.17 -16.98
C GLU A 124 9.88 17.52 -16.38
N ASN A 125 8.61 17.67 -16.05
CA ASN A 125 8.03 18.95 -15.64
C ASN A 125 7.79 19.06 -14.12
N PHE A 126 7.86 17.94 -13.38
CA PHE A 126 7.53 17.92 -11.96
C PHE A 126 8.46 17.01 -11.16
N SER A 127 9.50 17.62 -10.59
CA SER A 127 10.57 16.90 -9.89
C SER A 127 10.11 16.07 -8.68
N PHE A 128 8.95 16.39 -8.08
CA PHE A 128 8.40 15.62 -6.97
C PHE A 128 8.00 14.20 -7.37
N CYS A 129 7.71 13.94 -8.65
CA CYS A 129 7.46 12.58 -9.13
C CYS A 129 8.64 11.64 -8.82
N ASN A 130 9.86 12.15 -8.92
CA ASN A 130 11.07 11.37 -8.70
C ASN A 130 11.25 10.90 -7.24
N ASN A 131 10.63 11.61 -6.28
CA ASN A 131 10.95 11.43 -4.88
C ASN A 131 9.74 11.12 -3.97
N LEU A 132 8.51 11.49 -4.37
CA LEU A 132 7.36 11.45 -3.46
C LEU A 132 6.34 10.38 -3.80
N PHE A 133 6.00 10.22 -5.09
CA PHE A 133 4.78 9.51 -5.48
C PHE A 133 4.97 8.02 -5.76
N GLY A 134 6.21 7.55 -5.87
CA GLY A 134 6.48 6.14 -6.15
C GLY A 134 5.76 5.61 -7.39
N THR A 135 5.56 4.31 -7.47
CA THR A 135 4.94 3.67 -8.63
C THR A 135 3.99 2.54 -8.26
N THR A 136 2.99 2.32 -9.13
CA THR A 136 2.15 1.13 -9.19
C THR A 136 2.31 0.47 -10.55
N LYS A 137 2.59 -0.84 -10.58
CA LYS A 137 2.57 -1.67 -11.77
C LYS A 137 1.65 -2.85 -11.53
N LEU A 138 0.46 -2.82 -12.14
CA LEU A 138 -0.51 -3.91 -12.02
C LEU A 138 0.08 -5.23 -12.56
N PHE A 139 -0.26 -6.33 -11.92
CA PHE A 139 0.01 -7.66 -12.45
C PHE A 139 -0.93 -7.98 -13.60
N ASP A 140 -0.45 -8.74 -14.55
CA ASP A 140 -1.31 -9.32 -15.60
C ASP A 140 -2.15 -10.47 -15.05
N THR A 141 -3.18 -10.85 -15.80
CA THR A 141 -4.09 -11.94 -15.42
C THR A 141 -3.36 -13.25 -15.19
N GLN A 142 -2.32 -13.57 -15.99
CA GLN A 142 -1.56 -14.81 -15.83
C GLN A 142 -0.82 -14.85 -14.48
N THR A 143 -0.21 -13.73 -14.08
CA THR A 143 0.43 -13.60 -12.78
C THR A 143 -0.59 -13.75 -11.65
N LEU A 144 -1.75 -13.08 -11.74
CA LEU A 144 -2.81 -13.20 -10.73
C LEU A 144 -3.36 -14.63 -10.61
N VAL A 145 -3.57 -15.31 -11.75
CA VAL A 145 -3.98 -16.74 -11.76
C VAL A 145 -2.91 -17.62 -11.12
N SER A 146 -1.64 -17.35 -11.40
CA SER A 146 -0.54 -18.11 -10.79
C SER A 146 -0.45 -17.91 -9.28
N LEU A 147 -0.73 -16.69 -8.79
CA LEU A 147 -0.69 -16.34 -7.37
C LEU A 147 -1.88 -16.90 -6.60
N TYR A 148 -3.08 -16.81 -7.17
CA TYR A 148 -4.32 -17.01 -6.40
C TYR A 148 -5.22 -18.12 -6.97
N GLY A 149 -5.26 -18.29 -8.28
CA GLY A 149 -6.17 -19.21 -8.94
C GLY A 149 -7.61 -18.72 -9.01
N ASP A 150 -8.14 -18.17 -7.92
CA ASP A 150 -9.52 -17.67 -7.81
C ASP A 150 -9.66 -16.49 -6.83
N ASN A 151 -10.86 -15.85 -6.84
CA ASN A 151 -11.17 -14.71 -5.98
C ASN A 151 -11.24 -15.10 -4.49
N SER A 152 -11.63 -16.31 -4.15
CA SER A 152 -11.71 -16.78 -2.77
C SER A 152 -10.32 -16.86 -2.16
N THR A 153 -9.38 -17.49 -2.85
CA THR A 153 -7.99 -17.61 -2.41
C THR A 153 -7.32 -16.23 -2.24
N TYR A 154 -7.61 -15.29 -3.16
CA TYR A 154 -7.14 -13.90 -3.00
C TYR A 154 -7.68 -13.27 -1.73
N ARG A 155 -9.01 -13.32 -1.53
CA ARG A 155 -9.68 -12.77 -0.33
C ARG A 155 -9.15 -13.38 0.95
N ASP A 156 -8.95 -14.69 0.99
CA ASP A 156 -8.43 -15.39 2.16
C ASP A 156 -7.01 -14.93 2.51
N ARG A 157 -6.15 -14.70 1.51
CA ARG A 157 -4.81 -14.16 1.75
C ARG A 157 -4.83 -12.72 2.23
N VAL A 158 -5.67 -11.87 1.65
CA VAL A 158 -5.84 -10.48 2.13
C VAL A 158 -6.33 -10.47 3.57
N ASN A 159 -7.32 -11.29 3.89
CA ASN A 159 -7.88 -11.39 5.25
C ASN A 159 -6.82 -11.85 6.25
N ALA A 160 -6.07 -12.91 5.93
CA ALA A 160 -5.00 -13.41 6.79
C ALA A 160 -3.91 -12.36 7.03
N ALA A 161 -3.45 -11.68 5.97
CA ALA A 161 -2.44 -10.63 6.08
C ALA A 161 -2.92 -9.41 6.88
N ALA A 162 -4.20 -9.03 6.73
CA ALA A 162 -4.79 -7.95 7.52
C ALA A 162 -4.91 -8.32 9.01
N ASP A 163 -5.29 -9.57 9.33
CA ASP A 163 -5.34 -10.06 10.71
C ASP A 163 -3.95 -10.13 11.33
N GLU A 164 -2.95 -10.55 10.59
CA GLU A 164 -1.56 -10.57 11.04
C GLU A 164 -1.07 -9.14 11.34
N ALA A 165 -1.32 -8.18 10.46
CA ALA A 165 -0.94 -6.79 10.68
C ALA A 165 -1.59 -6.20 11.94
N VAL A 166 -2.85 -6.54 12.24
CA VAL A 166 -3.52 -6.17 13.51
C VAL A 166 -2.83 -6.83 14.69
N SER A 167 -2.55 -8.14 14.62
CA SER A 167 -1.93 -8.88 15.72
C SER A 167 -0.53 -8.36 16.08
N LEU A 168 0.18 -7.85 15.08
CA LEU A 168 1.51 -7.25 15.24
C LEU A 168 1.45 -5.76 15.64
N GLY A 169 0.28 -5.15 15.67
CA GLY A 169 0.08 -3.73 16.03
C GLY A 169 0.43 -2.74 14.93
N PHE A 170 0.46 -3.17 13.67
CA PHE A 170 0.74 -2.34 12.51
C PHE A 170 -0.50 -1.94 11.71
N MET A 171 -1.67 -2.37 12.14
CA MET A 171 -2.97 -2.00 11.57
C MET A 171 -4.00 -1.92 12.69
N LEU A 172 -4.94 -0.99 12.61
CA LEU A 172 -6.08 -0.94 13.52
C LEU A 172 -7.15 -1.97 13.10
N THR A 173 -7.94 -2.46 14.06
CA THR A 173 -9.01 -3.42 13.79
C THR A 173 -10.05 -2.86 12.81
N GLU A 174 -10.36 -1.58 12.94
CA GLU A 174 -11.31 -0.87 12.08
C GLU A 174 -10.77 -0.79 10.63
N ASP A 175 -9.49 -0.49 10.47
CA ASP A 175 -8.82 -0.44 9.17
C ASP A 175 -8.75 -1.83 8.51
N SER A 176 -8.49 -2.88 9.30
CA SER A 176 -8.55 -4.27 8.82
C SER A 176 -9.94 -4.63 8.28
N ALA A 177 -11.00 -4.21 8.98
CA ALA A 177 -12.37 -4.45 8.51
C ALA A 177 -12.65 -3.76 7.15
N LEU A 178 -12.15 -2.54 6.95
CA LEU A 178 -12.23 -1.83 5.67
C LEU A 178 -11.46 -2.57 4.56
N VAL A 179 -10.23 -2.97 4.83
CA VAL A 179 -9.39 -3.73 3.87
C VAL A 179 -10.08 -5.02 3.43
N LYS A 180 -10.65 -5.77 4.37
CA LYS A 180 -11.41 -7.01 4.07
C LYS A 180 -12.67 -6.73 3.25
N THR A 181 -13.36 -5.63 3.54
CA THR A 181 -14.53 -5.20 2.76
C THR A 181 -14.13 -4.85 1.33
N TYR A 182 -13.03 -4.13 1.13
CA TYR A 182 -12.51 -3.84 -0.21
C TYR A 182 -12.15 -5.13 -0.97
N ALA A 183 -11.42 -6.06 -0.33
CA ALA A 183 -11.05 -7.32 -0.95
C ALA A 183 -12.26 -8.17 -1.36
N ALA A 184 -13.34 -8.12 -0.56
CA ALA A 184 -14.60 -8.82 -0.88
C ALA A 184 -15.29 -8.27 -2.14
N GLY A 185 -15.09 -6.99 -2.44
CA GLY A 185 -15.65 -6.32 -3.62
C GLY A 185 -14.83 -6.51 -4.90
N PHE A 186 -13.61 -7.04 -4.82
CA PHE A 186 -12.79 -7.26 -6.01
C PHE A 186 -13.15 -8.56 -6.73
N ASP A 187 -13.33 -8.45 -8.04
CA ASP A 187 -13.40 -9.58 -8.98
C ASP A 187 -12.16 -9.54 -9.90
N LEU A 188 -11.11 -10.26 -9.50
CA LEU A 188 -9.84 -10.31 -10.24
C LEU A 188 -9.92 -11.14 -11.52
N PHE A 189 -10.91 -12.03 -11.64
CA PHE A 189 -10.97 -13.05 -12.69
C PHE A 189 -12.22 -12.94 -13.57
N GLY A 190 -13.09 -11.94 -13.34
CA GLY A 190 -14.34 -11.77 -14.07
C GLY A 190 -15.33 -12.93 -13.82
N GLN A 191 -15.23 -13.58 -12.66
CA GLN A 191 -16.15 -14.63 -12.22
C GLN A 191 -17.07 -14.05 -11.15
N SER A 192 -18.35 -13.90 -11.46
CA SER A 192 -19.35 -13.72 -10.41
C SER A 192 -19.38 -14.95 -9.50
N ASP A 193 -19.54 -14.76 -8.20
CA ASP A 193 -19.62 -15.83 -7.17
C ASP A 193 -20.75 -16.85 -7.41
N ASP A 194 -21.55 -16.68 -8.44
CA ASP A 194 -22.70 -17.48 -8.86
C ASP A 194 -22.38 -18.54 -9.93
N GLY A 195 -21.09 -18.80 -10.22
CA GLY A 195 -20.67 -19.96 -11.00
C GLY A 195 -21.02 -19.92 -12.50
N ALA A 196 -21.42 -18.76 -13.03
CA ALA A 196 -21.68 -18.58 -14.46
C ALA A 196 -20.46 -17.97 -15.15
N ALA A 197 -19.67 -18.79 -15.86
CA ALA A 197 -18.59 -18.32 -16.70
C ALA A 197 -19.15 -17.51 -17.88
N GLY A 198 -18.93 -16.19 -17.86
CA GLY A 198 -19.15 -15.32 -19.02
C GLY A 198 -17.86 -15.17 -19.82
N PRO A 199 -17.91 -15.03 -21.17
CA PRO A 199 -16.72 -14.90 -21.99
C PRO A 199 -16.05 -13.53 -21.78
N GLY A 200 -14.81 -13.57 -21.37
CA GLY A 200 -13.73 -12.61 -21.46
C GLY A 200 -14.04 -11.15 -21.82
N GLU A 201 -14.41 -10.35 -20.85
CA GLU A 201 -14.15 -8.91 -20.88
C GLU A 201 -13.07 -8.62 -19.82
N GLY A 202 -11.98 -7.96 -20.23
CA GLY A 202 -10.89 -7.57 -19.34
C GLY A 202 -11.37 -6.70 -18.18
N PRO A 203 -10.53 -6.47 -17.16
CA PRO A 203 -10.93 -5.81 -15.92
C PRO A 203 -11.59 -4.46 -16.22
N ARG A 204 -12.88 -4.36 -15.92
CA ARG A 204 -13.59 -3.07 -15.97
C ARG A 204 -13.07 -2.22 -14.84
N THR A 205 -12.32 -1.19 -15.18
CA THR A 205 -12.06 -0.08 -14.26
C THR A 205 -13.40 0.59 -13.96
N GLN A 206 -14.10 0.14 -12.94
CA GLN A 206 -15.17 0.95 -12.37
C GLN A 206 -14.51 2.04 -11.54
N ASN A 207 -14.55 3.26 -12.07
CA ASN A 207 -14.34 4.48 -11.31
C ASN A 207 -15.42 4.57 -10.21
N SER A 208 -15.06 4.16 -9.00
CA SER A 208 -15.82 4.49 -7.80
C SER A 208 -14.91 4.27 -6.59
N PHE A 209 -14.18 5.33 -6.30
CA PHE A 209 -13.59 5.59 -4.99
C PHE A 209 -14.16 6.91 -4.49
#